data_431c0200c143a3387068ff4173e69d9f
#
_entry.id   431c0200c143a3387068ff4173e69d9f
#
_cell.length_a   1.000
_cell.length_b   1.000
_cell.length_c   1.000
_cell.angle_alpha   90.00
_cell.angle_beta   90.00
_cell.angle_gamma   90.00
#
_symmetry.space_group_name_H-M   'P 1'
#
loop_
_entity.id
_entity.type
_entity.pdbx_description
1 polymer ?
#
loop_
_entity_poly.entity_id
_entity_poly.type
_entity_poly.pdbx_seq_one_letter_code
_entity_poly.pdbx_strand_id
1 'polypeptide(L)'
;PAMADTAQQYFKLREIKVLISLLTCIDNPLQDIPMASVLLSYFGGFTEDELCKIRISGKKYSQKFLIRQMKSIAENEDEDCDYKKCSAFIDKLNALRDKSRIMTIYDLLWEIVYNTGYYDYAGTMPAGAKRQSNIDVLLDRASSFEGTSYSGLFNFLRYIERLQKYDIDITDSQGMGDNGDSVRVMSIHKSKGLEFPVVIVAGLNKQINKMDARSRIVIDKELGIGADYVNLDRKTKTSTIIKAVSYTHLT
;
A
#
# COMPACT_ATOMS: atom_id res chain seq x y z
N PRO A 1 23.45 2.53 11.86
CA PRO A 1 22.69 2.21 10.66
C PRO A 1 22.04 3.49 10.10
N ALA A 2 22.00 3.65 8.76
CA ALA A 2 21.35 4.79 8.13
C ALA A 2 19.86 4.44 7.93
N MET A 3 18.96 5.26 8.44
CA MET A 3 17.52 5.18 8.20
C MET A 3 17.14 6.25 7.19
N ALA A 4 16.75 5.84 5.98
CA ALA A 4 16.13 6.74 5.04
C ALA A 4 14.64 6.85 5.39
N ASP A 5 14.19 8.04 5.74
CA ASP A 5 12.76 8.38 5.87
C ASP A 5 12.19 8.67 4.48
N THR A 6 12.37 7.68 3.59
CA THR A 6 11.60 7.63 2.35
C THR A 6 10.24 7.11 2.73
N ALA A 7 9.19 7.86 2.42
CA ALA A 7 7.81 7.40 2.47
C ALA A 7 7.69 6.15 1.57
N GLN A 8 8.14 5.01 2.10
CA GLN A 8 7.80 3.74 1.49
C GLN A 8 6.31 3.62 1.72
N GLN A 9 5.56 3.65 0.62
CA GLN A 9 4.13 3.47 0.68
C GLN A 9 3.87 2.14 1.41
N TYR A 10 3.62 2.23 2.70
CA TYR A 10 3.51 1.11 3.64
C TYR A 10 2.68 -0.05 3.08
N PHE A 11 1.57 0.28 2.44
CA PHE A 11 0.69 -0.72 1.83
C PHE A 11 1.25 -1.40 0.58
N LYS A 12 2.36 -0.90 0.01
CA LYS A 12 3.06 -1.55 -1.11
C LYS A 12 4.11 -2.57 -0.65
N LEU A 13 4.41 -2.59 0.63
CA LEU A 13 5.30 -3.58 1.23
C LEU A 13 4.74 -4.98 0.99
N ARG A 14 5.59 -5.92 0.58
CA ARG A 14 5.17 -7.26 0.17
C ARG A 14 4.41 -7.99 1.27
N GLU A 15 4.92 -7.95 2.50
CA GLU A 15 4.31 -8.57 3.67
C GLU A 15 2.91 -8.03 3.97
N ILE A 16 2.70 -6.73 3.80
CA ILE A 16 1.41 -6.07 4.04
C ILE A 16 0.45 -6.31 2.88
N LYS A 17 0.94 -6.20 1.64
CA LYS A 17 0.13 -6.42 0.44
C LYS A 17 -0.46 -7.82 0.40
N VAL A 18 0.29 -8.84 0.82
CA VAL A 18 -0.19 -10.23 0.86
C VAL A 18 -1.30 -10.37 1.91
N LEU A 19 -1.14 -9.81 3.11
CA LEU A 19 -2.17 -9.83 4.15
C LEU A 19 -3.46 -9.12 3.70
N ILE A 20 -3.34 -7.93 3.11
CA ILE A 20 -4.51 -7.20 2.58
C ILE A 20 -5.17 -8.00 1.46
N SER A 21 -4.40 -8.64 0.57
CA SER A 21 -4.94 -9.50 -0.48
C SER A 21 -5.71 -10.69 0.11
N LEU A 22 -5.20 -11.31 1.18
CA LEU A 22 -5.88 -12.41 1.86
C LEU A 22 -7.19 -11.94 2.51
N LEU A 23 -7.17 -10.81 3.22
CA LEU A 23 -8.39 -10.20 3.78
C LEU A 23 -9.42 -9.88 2.68
N THR A 24 -8.95 -9.38 1.53
CA THR A 24 -9.82 -9.11 0.37
C THR A 24 -10.44 -10.39 -0.18
N CYS A 25 -9.70 -11.51 -0.22
CA CYS A 25 -10.22 -12.82 -0.63
C CYS A 25 -11.20 -13.40 0.39
N ILE A 26 -11.01 -13.14 1.68
CA ILE A 26 -11.93 -13.54 2.75
C ILE A 26 -13.27 -12.79 2.58
N ASP A 27 -13.23 -11.47 2.34
CA ASP A 27 -14.42 -10.66 2.08
C ASP A 27 -15.10 -11.07 0.77
N ASN A 28 -14.35 -11.00 -0.33
CA ASN A 28 -14.85 -11.33 -1.67
C ASN A 28 -13.86 -12.19 -2.47
N PRO A 29 -14.05 -13.51 -2.52
CA PRO A 29 -13.14 -14.43 -3.21
C PRO A 29 -13.21 -14.37 -4.75
N LEU A 30 -14.14 -13.59 -5.32
CA LEU A 30 -14.28 -13.45 -6.78
C LEU A 30 -13.33 -12.44 -7.39
N GLN A 31 -12.39 -11.89 -6.62
CA GLN A 31 -11.39 -10.96 -7.09
C GLN A 31 -10.12 -11.71 -7.51
N ASP A 32 -9.90 -11.88 -8.81
CA ASP A 32 -8.81 -12.70 -9.37
C ASP A 32 -7.41 -12.18 -9.02
N ILE A 33 -7.19 -10.85 -8.98
CA ILE A 33 -5.86 -10.28 -8.72
C ILE A 33 -5.42 -10.52 -7.27
N PRO A 34 -6.21 -10.20 -6.22
CA PRO A 34 -5.89 -10.56 -4.85
C PRO A 34 -5.75 -12.08 -4.68
N MET A 35 -6.63 -12.87 -5.30
CA MET A 35 -6.59 -14.33 -5.23
C MET A 35 -5.27 -14.88 -5.79
N ALA A 36 -4.83 -14.44 -6.96
CA ALA A 36 -3.54 -14.85 -7.54
C ALA A 36 -2.37 -14.44 -6.63
N SER A 37 -2.41 -13.24 -6.04
CA SER A 37 -1.39 -12.78 -5.08
C SER A 37 -1.30 -13.69 -3.85
N VAL A 38 -2.45 -14.16 -3.32
CA VAL A 38 -2.49 -15.07 -2.16
C VAL A 38 -2.00 -16.46 -2.55
N LEU A 39 -2.43 -17.00 -3.69
CA LEU A 39 -2.02 -18.33 -4.17
C LEU A 39 -0.51 -18.43 -4.36
N LEU A 40 0.12 -17.40 -4.95
CA LEU A 40 1.57 -17.32 -5.15
C LEU A 40 2.36 -16.93 -3.88
N SER A 41 1.70 -16.73 -2.77
CA SER A 41 2.31 -16.37 -1.49
C SER A 41 2.51 -17.57 -0.57
N TYR A 42 3.03 -17.27 0.63
CA TYR A 42 3.15 -18.23 1.74
C TYR A 42 1.83 -18.98 2.05
N PHE A 43 0.70 -18.29 1.95
CA PHE A 43 -0.62 -18.86 2.30
C PHE A 43 -1.12 -19.91 1.29
N GLY A 44 -0.86 -19.71 0.00
CA GLY A 44 -1.26 -20.63 -1.05
C GLY A 44 -0.18 -21.65 -1.40
N GLY A 45 1.06 -21.21 -1.48
CA GLY A 45 2.20 -22.03 -1.85
C GLY A 45 2.15 -22.58 -3.28
N PHE A 46 1.36 -21.95 -4.17
CA PHE A 46 1.31 -22.33 -5.59
C PHE A 46 2.46 -21.69 -6.34
N THR A 47 2.92 -22.38 -7.38
CA THR A 47 3.85 -21.85 -8.35
C THR A 47 3.11 -21.14 -9.49
N GLU A 48 3.84 -20.33 -10.27
CA GLU A 48 3.28 -19.66 -11.46
C GLU A 48 2.75 -20.67 -12.48
N ASP A 49 3.47 -21.80 -12.67
CA ASP A 49 3.06 -22.88 -13.57
C ASP A 49 1.78 -23.56 -13.13
N GLU A 50 1.63 -23.84 -11.82
CA GLU A 50 0.38 -24.39 -11.25
C GLU A 50 -0.77 -23.43 -11.46
N LEU A 51 -0.57 -22.12 -11.25
CA LEU A 51 -1.60 -21.11 -11.48
C LEU A 51 -2.02 -21.06 -12.97
N CYS A 52 -1.06 -21.15 -13.89
CA CYS A 52 -1.35 -21.24 -15.32
C CYS A 52 -2.17 -22.50 -15.66
N LYS A 53 -1.82 -23.66 -15.10
CA LYS A 53 -2.57 -24.91 -15.29
C LYS A 53 -4.00 -24.75 -14.78
N ILE A 54 -4.20 -24.22 -13.58
CA ILE A 54 -5.55 -23.94 -13.03
C ILE A 54 -6.35 -23.04 -13.98
N ARG A 55 -5.71 -22.03 -14.57
CA ARG A 55 -6.39 -21.10 -15.50
C ARG A 55 -6.77 -21.77 -16.83
N ILE A 56 -5.94 -22.68 -17.30
CA ILE A 56 -6.19 -23.43 -18.56
C ILE A 56 -7.28 -24.48 -18.33
N SER A 57 -7.15 -25.31 -17.30
CA SER A 57 -8.14 -26.35 -16.96
C SER A 57 -9.49 -25.74 -16.57
N GLY A 58 -9.48 -24.62 -15.87
CA GLY A 58 -10.71 -23.92 -15.48
C GLY A 58 -11.55 -23.43 -16.65
N LYS A 59 -10.95 -23.20 -17.84
CA LYS A 59 -11.68 -22.89 -19.06
C LYS A 59 -12.52 -24.06 -19.54
N LYS A 60 -12.09 -25.31 -19.33
CA LYS A 60 -12.86 -26.52 -19.66
C LYS A 60 -14.23 -26.49 -18.95
N TYR A 61 -14.28 -25.92 -17.74
CA TYR A 61 -15.49 -25.85 -16.92
C TYR A 61 -16.30 -24.55 -17.12
N SER A 62 -15.96 -23.73 -18.09
CA SER A 62 -16.61 -22.45 -18.40
C SER A 62 -16.68 -21.48 -17.21
N GLN A 63 -15.73 -21.58 -16.28
CA GLN A 63 -15.67 -20.73 -15.10
C GLN A 63 -14.82 -19.48 -15.37
N LYS A 64 -15.35 -18.32 -14.97
CA LYS A 64 -14.68 -17.02 -15.17
C LYS A 64 -13.67 -16.71 -14.07
N PHE A 65 -14.06 -16.92 -12.83
CA PHE A 65 -13.28 -16.52 -11.66
C PHE A 65 -12.35 -17.63 -11.19
N LEU A 66 -11.13 -17.26 -10.77
CA LEU A 66 -10.07 -18.18 -10.38
C LEU A 66 -10.50 -19.16 -9.28
N ILE A 67 -11.16 -18.67 -8.24
CA ILE A 67 -11.66 -19.52 -7.15
C ILE A 67 -12.69 -20.54 -7.61
N ARG A 68 -13.56 -20.18 -8.57
CA ARG A 68 -14.54 -21.11 -9.15
C ARG A 68 -13.86 -22.14 -10.04
N GLN A 69 -12.80 -21.77 -10.75
CA GLN A 69 -12.00 -22.69 -11.54
C GLN A 69 -11.35 -23.74 -10.62
N MET A 70 -10.70 -23.30 -9.53
CA MET A 70 -10.12 -24.19 -8.52
C MET A 70 -11.16 -25.13 -7.92
N LYS A 71 -12.36 -24.61 -7.64
CA LYS A 71 -13.47 -25.41 -7.10
C LYS A 71 -13.93 -26.51 -8.06
N SER A 72 -14.12 -26.16 -9.34
CA SER A 72 -14.47 -27.15 -10.38
C SER A 72 -13.36 -28.18 -10.59
N ILE A 73 -12.09 -27.78 -10.52
CA ILE A 73 -10.95 -28.71 -10.59
C ILE A 73 -10.95 -29.68 -9.39
N ALA A 74 -11.22 -29.19 -8.19
CA ALA A 74 -11.29 -30.01 -6.99
C ALA A 74 -12.48 -30.98 -7.01
N GLU A 75 -13.67 -30.51 -7.46
CA GLU A 75 -14.88 -31.32 -7.55
C GLU A 75 -14.82 -32.42 -8.62
N ASN A 76 -14.07 -32.18 -9.71
CA ASN A 76 -13.92 -33.14 -10.81
C ASN A 76 -12.61 -33.97 -10.72
N GLU A 77 -11.81 -33.78 -9.66
CA GLU A 77 -10.53 -34.45 -9.47
C GLU A 77 -9.61 -34.39 -10.70
N ASP A 78 -9.51 -33.19 -11.31
CA ASP A 78 -8.79 -32.98 -12.56
C ASP A 78 -7.29 -33.26 -12.37
N GLU A 79 -6.79 -34.37 -12.92
CA GLU A 79 -5.40 -34.84 -12.78
C GLU A 79 -4.38 -33.93 -13.49
N ASP A 80 -4.80 -33.07 -14.41
CA ASP A 80 -3.93 -32.07 -15.03
C ASP A 80 -3.46 -31.00 -14.02
N CYS A 81 -4.14 -30.90 -12.88
CA CYS A 81 -3.85 -29.99 -11.77
C CYS A 81 -3.71 -30.71 -10.44
N ASP A 82 -3.04 -30.10 -9.47
CA ASP A 82 -3.07 -30.59 -8.10
C ASP A 82 -4.42 -30.26 -7.43
N TYR A 83 -5.43 -31.08 -7.72
CA TYR A 83 -6.78 -30.89 -7.18
C TYR A 83 -6.85 -30.96 -5.67
N LYS A 84 -5.98 -31.78 -5.03
CA LYS A 84 -5.88 -31.87 -3.55
C LYS A 84 -5.41 -30.59 -2.92
N LYS A 85 -4.40 -29.95 -3.55
CA LYS A 85 -3.90 -28.65 -3.12
C LYS A 85 -4.95 -27.56 -3.31
N CYS A 86 -5.70 -27.60 -4.42
CA CYS A 86 -6.83 -26.69 -4.66
C CYS A 86 -7.91 -26.86 -3.59
N SER A 87 -8.33 -28.10 -3.29
CA SER A 87 -9.33 -28.36 -2.25
C SER A 87 -8.86 -27.89 -0.88
N ALA A 88 -7.64 -28.24 -0.48
CA ALA A 88 -7.06 -27.84 0.81
C ALA A 88 -6.99 -26.31 0.98
N PHE A 89 -6.66 -25.57 -0.09
CA PHE A 89 -6.65 -24.11 -0.06
C PHE A 89 -8.06 -23.55 0.09
N ILE A 90 -9.04 -24.08 -0.65
CA ILE A 90 -10.44 -23.65 -0.58
C ILE A 90 -10.99 -23.87 0.84
N ASP A 91 -10.70 -25.02 1.45
CA ASP A 91 -11.15 -25.34 2.80
C ASP A 91 -10.57 -24.39 3.83
N LYS A 92 -9.26 -24.09 3.74
CA LYS A 92 -8.60 -23.06 4.58
C LYS A 92 -9.23 -21.69 4.41
N LEU A 93 -9.48 -21.27 3.17
CA LEU A 93 -10.09 -19.97 2.89
C LEU A 93 -11.51 -19.89 3.45
N ASN A 94 -12.32 -20.96 3.29
CA ASN A 94 -13.67 -21.01 3.82
C ASN A 94 -13.66 -20.99 5.36
N ALA A 95 -12.77 -21.70 6.01
CA ALA A 95 -12.61 -21.66 7.46
C ALA A 95 -12.29 -20.24 7.97
N LEU A 96 -11.41 -19.49 7.29
CA LEU A 96 -11.12 -18.09 7.61
C LEU A 96 -12.34 -17.19 7.37
N ARG A 97 -13.10 -17.43 6.32
CA ARG A 97 -14.34 -16.69 6.01
C ARG A 97 -15.41 -16.92 7.08
N ASP A 98 -15.56 -18.14 7.58
CA ASP A 98 -16.52 -18.42 8.65
C ASP A 98 -16.09 -17.76 9.95
N LYS A 99 -14.79 -17.78 10.27
CA LYS A 99 -14.22 -17.06 11.41
C LYS A 99 -14.43 -15.55 11.29
N SER A 100 -14.27 -14.97 10.09
CA SER A 100 -14.42 -13.52 9.86
C SER A 100 -15.82 -12.97 10.16
N ARG A 101 -16.84 -13.84 10.23
CA ARG A 101 -18.21 -13.45 10.58
C ARG A 101 -18.44 -13.28 12.08
N ILE A 102 -17.56 -13.86 12.90
CA ILE A 102 -17.73 -13.94 14.35
C ILE A 102 -16.64 -13.16 15.07
N MET A 103 -15.43 -13.17 14.52
CA MET A 103 -14.24 -12.54 15.12
C MET A 103 -14.16 -11.06 14.78
N THR A 104 -13.48 -10.32 15.65
CA THR A 104 -13.05 -8.96 15.34
C THR A 104 -12.00 -8.96 14.23
N ILE A 105 -11.72 -7.80 13.62
CA ILE A 105 -10.71 -7.70 12.56
C ILE A 105 -9.32 -7.93 13.13
N TYR A 106 -9.07 -7.41 14.33
CA TYR A 106 -7.82 -7.64 15.05
C TYR A 106 -7.61 -9.12 15.34
N ASP A 107 -8.61 -9.81 15.89
CA ASP A 107 -8.53 -11.25 16.19
C ASP A 107 -8.34 -12.08 14.92
N LEU A 108 -9.04 -11.73 13.84
CA LEU A 108 -8.88 -12.41 12.54
C LEU A 108 -7.48 -12.22 11.98
N LEU A 109 -6.93 -11.01 12.02
CA LEU A 109 -5.56 -10.75 11.59
C LEU A 109 -4.55 -11.46 12.48
N TRP A 110 -4.76 -11.43 13.78
CA TRP A 110 -3.91 -12.13 14.74
C TRP A 110 -3.89 -13.64 14.46
N GLU A 111 -5.06 -14.24 14.27
CA GLU A 111 -5.23 -15.65 13.87
C GLU A 111 -4.45 -15.96 12.58
N ILE A 112 -4.61 -15.12 11.55
CA ILE A 112 -3.90 -15.28 10.27
C ILE A 112 -2.39 -15.19 10.47
N VAL A 113 -1.91 -14.20 11.20
CA VAL A 113 -0.49 -13.90 11.32
C VAL A 113 0.24 -14.92 12.16
N TYR A 114 -0.29 -15.26 13.35
CA TYR A 114 0.39 -16.11 14.31
C TYR A 114 0.07 -17.60 14.13
N ASN A 115 -1.17 -17.98 13.95
CA ASN A 115 -1.54 -19.40 13.85
C ASN A 115 -1.12 -20.06 12.53
N THR A 116 -0.92 -19.26 11.46
CA THR A 116 -0.33 -19.80 10.22
C THR A 116 1.20 -19.79 10.24
N GLY A 117 1.86 -19.16 11.22
CA GLY A 117 3.30 -18.96 11.26
C GLY A 117 3.84 -17.90 10.29
N TYR A 118 2.96 -17.04 9.76
CA TYR A 118 3.36 -15.99 8.81
C TYR A 118 4.29 -14.95 9.44
N TYR A 119 4.13 -14.67 10.74
CA TYR A 119 4.99 -13.74 11.49
C TYR A 119 6.44 -14.23 11.51
N ASP A 120 6.63 -15.50 11.83
CA ASP A 120 7.97 -16.11 11.88
C ASP A 120 8.58 -16.21 10.48
N TYR A 121 7.76 -16.59 9.48
CA TYR A 121 8.19 -16.58 8.09
C TYR A 121 8.66 -15.20 7.64
N ALA A 122 7.94 -14.12 7.97
CA ALA A 122 8.36 -12.77 7.68
C ALA A 122 9.67 -12.40 8.37
N GLY A 123 9.88 -12.89 9.59
CA GLY A 123 11.11 -12.73 10.37
C GLY A 123 12.34 -13.39 9.75
N THR A 124 12.18 -14.50 9.01
CA THR A 124 13.30 -15.18 8.33
C THR A 124 13.75 -14.51 7.04
N MET A 125 12.94 -13.57 6.51
CA MET A 125 13.28 -12.84 5.29
C MET A 125 14.33 -11.73 5.53
N PRO A 126 15.01 -11.25 4.46
CA PRO A 126 15.87 -10.07 4.59
C PRO A 126 15.13 -8.90 5.24
N ALA A 127 15.75 -8.23 6.21
CA ALA A 127 15.15 -7.21 7.06
C ALA A 127 13.95 -7.71 7.89
N GLY A 128 14.01 -8.95 8.39
CA GLY A 128 12.91 -9.65 9.08
C GLY A 128 12.31 -8.85 10.23
N ALA A 129 13.13 -8.31 11.13
CA ALA A 129 12.64 -7.49 12.25
C ALA A 129 11.79 -6.28 11.78
N LYS A 130 12.18 -5.63 10.68
CA LYS A 130 11.39 -4.53 10.10
C LYS A 130 10.07 -5.02 9.51
N ARG A 131 10.06 -6.21 8.89
CA ARG A 131 8.84 -6.81 8.36
C ARG A 131 7.86 -7.19 9.47
N GLN A 132 8.36 -7.77 10.56
CA GLN A 132 7.56 -8.04 11.75
C GLN A 132 6.98 -6.76 12.33
N SER A 133 7.79 -5.71 12.51
CA SER A 133 7.29 -4.40 12.94
C SER A 133 6.23 -3.82 12.01
N ASN A 134 6.35 -4.00 10.69
CA ASN A 134 5.30 -3.59 9.75
C ASN A 134 3.99 -4.37 9.95
N ILE A 135 4.07 -5.66 10.27
CA ILE A 135 2.89 -6.48 10.58
C ILE A 135 2.24 -6.00 11.87
N ASP A 136 3.04 -5.70 12.90
CA ASP A 136 2.53 -5.17 14.18
C ASP A 136 1.79 -3.85 13.98
N VAL A 137 2.30 -2.95 13.13
CA VAL A 137 1.61 -1.71 12.74
C VAL A 137 0.24 -1.99 12.09
N LEU A 138 0.11 -3.05 11.28
CA LEU A 138 -1.19 -3.42 10.68
C LEU A 138 -2.17 -3.91 11.76
N LEU A 139 -1.70 -4.69 12.74
CA LEU A 139 -2.50 -5.16 13.87
C LEU A 139 -2.98 -3.99 14.73
N ASP A 140 -2.11 -3.03 15.04
CA ASP A 140 -2.47 -1.82 15.78
C ASP A 140 -3.52 -0.98 15.05
N ARG A 141 -3.42 -0.92 13.71
CA ARG A 141 -4.43 -0.23 12.88
C ARG A 141 -5.77 -0.94 12.89
N ALA A 142 -5.77 -2.28 12.85
CA ALA A 142 -7.00 -3.04 12.98
C ALA A 142 -7.67 -2.79 14.33
N SER A 143 -6.91 -2.83 15.42
CA SER A 143 -7.39 -2.52 16.77
C SER A 143 -7.94 -1.08 16.89
N SER A 144 -7.22 -0.10 16.35
CA SER A 144 -7.65 1.30 16.36
C SER A 144 -8.92 1.52 15.53
N PHE A 145 -9.09 0.78 14.42
CA PHE A 145 -10.29 0.86 13.59
C PHE A 145 -11.52 0.33 14.31
N GLU A 146 -11.39 -0.69 15.14
CA GLU A 146 -12.51 -1.25 15.94
C GLU A 146 -13.05 -0.29 16.96
N GLY A 147 -12.24 0.66 17.45
CA GLY A 147 -12.68 1.76 18.31
C GLY A 147 -13.56 2.79 17.59
N THR A 148 -13.74 2.68 16.28
CA THR A 148 -14.60 3.61 15.50
C THR A 148 -16.04 3.10 15.41
N SER A 149 -16.95 3.97 14.94
CA SER A 149 -18.36 3.59 14.69
C SER A 149 -18.55 2.65 13.49
N TYR A 150 -17.50 2.37 12.76
CA TYR A 150 -17.51 1.47 11.60
C TYR A 150 -16.96 0.11 12.01
N SER A 151 -17.69 -0.96 11.71
CA SER A 151 -17.28 -2.34 11.99
C SER A 151 -17.32 -3.22 10.75
N GLY A 152 -16.63 -4.36 10.82
CA GLY A 152 -16.65 -5.38 9.79
C GLY A 152 -15.53 -5.23 8.74
N LEU A 153 -15.15 -6.39 8.19
CA LEU A 153 -14.00 -6.55 7.29
C LEU A 153 -14.11 -5.68 6.03
N PHE A 154 -15.29 -5.59 5.42
CA PHE A 154 -15.53 -4.75 4.25
C PHE A 154 -15.21 -3.27 4.52
N ASN A 155 -15.68 -2.73 5.66
CA ASN A 155 -15.42 -1.34 6.02
C ASN A 155 -13.94 -1.07 6.32
N PHE A 156 -13.27 -2.03 6.95
CA PHE A 156 -11.82 -1.97 7.16
C PHE A 156 -11.05 -1.93 5.84
N LEU A 157 -11.37 -2.79 4.88
CA LEU A 157 -10.73 -2.79 3.56
C LEU A 157 -10.95 -1.45 2.84
N ARG A 158 -12.15 -0.88 2.90
CA ARG A 158 -12.43 0.46 2.35
C ARG A 158 -11.66 1.57 3.07
N TYR A 159 -11.46 1.44 4.37
CA TYR A 159 -10.60 2.36 5.12
C TYR A 159 -9.15 2.28 4.63
N ILE A 160 -8.60 1.07 4.45
CA ILE A 160 -7.26 0.85 3.90
C ILE A 160 -7.14 1.43 2.47
N GLU A 161 -8.12 1.19 1.60
CA GLU A 161 -8.15 1.76 0.24
C GLU A 161 -8.10 3.30 0.24
N ARG A 162 -8.82 3.94 1.18
CA ARG A 162 -8.78 5.39 1.33
C ARG A 162 -7.41 5.88 1.79
N LEU A 163 -6.78 5.21 2.76
CA LEU A 163 -5.43 5.55 3.21
C LEU A 163 -4.42 5.45 2.06
N GLN A 164 -4.52 4.40 1.25
CA GLN A 164 -3.69 4.23 0.04
C GLN A 164 -3.90 5.34 -0.98
N LYS A 165 -5.16 5.73 -1.22
CA LYS A 165 -5.52 6.74 -2.21
C LYS A 165 -5.03 8.14 -1.85
N TYR A 166 -5.06 8.48 -0.57
CA TYR A 166 -4.65 9.80 -0.07
C TYR A 166 -3.18 9.86 0.35
N ASP A 167 -2.43 8.78 0.12
CA ASP A 167 -0.99 8.67 0.46
C ASP A 167 -0.70 9.09 1.92
N ILE A 168 -1.63 8.75 2.82
CA ILE A 168 -1.49 9.06 4.25
C ILE A 168 -0.43 8.12 4.82
N ASP A 169 0.69 8.70 5.19
CA ASP A 169 1.83 7.97 5.74
C ASP A 169 1.46 7.42 7.14
N ILE A 170 1.33 6.12 7.26
CA ILE A 170 0.95 5.44 8.51
C ILE A 170 2.13 5.35 9.48
N THR A 171 3.35 5.43 8.97
CA THR A 171 4.57 5.32 9.76
C THR A 171 4.88 6.56 10.59
N ASP A 172 4.28 7.72 10.26
CA ASP A 172 4.50 8.97 11.00
C ASP A 172 3.78 9.03 12.36
N SER A 173 2.85 8.12 12.65
CA SER A 173 2.03 8.19 13.88
C SER A 173 2.52 7.31 15.04
N GLN A 174 3.43 6.41 14.78
CA GLN A 174 4.16 5.70 15.84
C GLN A 174 5.63 6.07 15.71
N GLY A 175 6.10 6.86 16.67
CA GLY A 175 7.52 7.11 16.82
C GLY A 175 8.23 5.75 16.77
N MET A 176 8.84 5.43 15.62
CA MET A 176 9.78 4.32 15.53
C MET A 176 10.74 4.51 16.69
N GLY A 177 10.73 3.55 17.60
CA GLY A 177 11.50 3.62 18.84
C GLY A 177 12.84 4.27 18.57
N ASP A 178 13.12 5.30 19.31
CA ASP A 178 14.35 6.08 19.27
C ASP A 178 15.52 5.13 19.57
N ASN A 179 15.89 4.32 18.58
CA ASN A 179 17.15 3.58 18.61
C ASN A 179 18.24 4.61 18.39
N GLY A 180 18.69 5.20 19.51
CA GLY A 180 19.55 6.34 19.64
C GLY A 180 20.91 6.31 18.92
N ASP A 181 21.13 5.37 18.00
CA ASP A 181 22.39 5.25 17.24
C ASP A 181 22.11 5.03 15.74
N SER A 182 21.31 5.92 15.16
CA SER A 182 20.97 5.88 13.73
C SER A 182 21.07 7.26 13.08
N VAL A 183 21.60 7.31 11.85
CA VAL A 183 21.61 8.51 11.00
C VAL A 183 20.26 8.57 10.25
N ARG A 184 19.49 9.63 10.48
CA ARG A 184 18.20 9.86 9.81
C ARG A 184 18.43 10.62 8.50
N VAL A 185 17.95 10.08 7.39
CA VAL A 185 17.95 10.74 6.08
C VAL A 185 16.52 11.13 5.74
N MET A 186 16.24 12.42 5.65
CA MET A 186 14.90 12.94 5.42
C MET A 186 14.91 14.16 4.49
N SER A 187 13.74 14.55 3.97
CA SER A 187 13.62 15.79 3.22
C SER A 187 13.58 17.01 4.16
N ILE A 188 13.97 18.19 3.65
CA ILE A 188 13.90 19.46 4.40
C ILE A 188 12.46 19.73 4.90
N HIS A 189 11.44 19.36 4.12
CA HIS A 189 10.04 19.54 4.53
C HIS A 189 9.67 18.68 5.75
N LYS A 190 10.18 17.45 5.82
CA LYS A 190 9.94 16.53 6.95
C LYS A 190 10.71 16.93 8.21
N SER A 191 11.81 17.66 8.07
CA SER A 191 12.58 18.17 9.22
C SER A 191 11.98 19.41 9.86
N LYS A 192 10.94 20.02 9.28
CA LYS A 192 10.30 21.21 9.83
C LYS A 192 9.75 20.94 11.24
N GLY A 193 10.23 21.71 12.21
CA GLY A 193 9.83 21.58 13.62
C GLY A 193 10.61 20.51 14.40
N LEU A 194 11.61 19.87 13.80
CA LEU A 194 12.51 18.92 14.47
C LEU A 194 13.88 19.57 14.70
N GLU A 195 14.51 19.22 15.82
CA GLU A 195 15.85 19.66 16.19
C GLU A 195 16.79 18.46 16.25
N PHE A 196 17.98 18.61 15.68
CA PHE A 196 19.00 17.56 15.65
C PHE A 196 20.36 18.12 16.10
N PRO A 197 21.14 17.36 16.91
CA PRO A 197 22.47 17.78 17.34
C PRO A 197 23.47 18.03 16.20
N VAL A 198 23.34 17.25 15.11
CA VAL A 198 24.15 17.35 13.90
C VAL A 198 23.26 17.26 12.68
N VAL A 199 23.37 18.24 11.77
CA VAL A 199 22.59 18.26 10.52
C VAL A 199 23.55 18.34 9.34
N ILE A 200 23.40 17.41 8.39
CA ILE A 200 24.16 17.40 7.13
C ILE A 200 23.19 17.66 5.99
N VAL A 201 23.31 18.81 5.33
CA VAL A 201 22.47 19.14 4.16
C VAL A 201 23.20 18.72 2.90
N ALA A 202 22.63 17.73 2.20
CA ALA A 202 23.18 17.19 0.96
C ALA A 202 22.47 17.74 -0.27
N GLY A 203 23.20 17.86 -1.39
CA GLY A 203 22.61 18.24 -2.68
C GLY A 203 22.36 19.73 -2.87
N LEU A 204 23.05 20.61 -2.11
CA LEU A 204 22.94 22.06 -2.24
C LEU A 204 23.40 22.61 -3.60
N ASN A 205 24.13 21.81 -4.38
CA ASN A 205 24.56 22.15 -5.73
C ASN A 205 23.46 21.95 -6.80
N LYS A 206 22.29 21.38 -6.43
CA LYS A 206 21.16 21.26 -7.36
C LYS A 206 20.56 22.63 -7.63
N GLN A 207 20.36 22.93 -8.90
CA GLN A 207 19.61 24.14 -9.28
C GLN A 207 18.18 24.05 -8.71
N ILE A 208 17.73 25.14 -8.11
CA ILE A 208 16.36 25.28 -7.63
C ILE A 208 15.42 25.18 -8.82
N ASN A 209 14.40 24.36 -8.71
CA ASN A 209 13.40 24.21 -9.76
C ASN A 209 12.56 25.47 -9.86
N LYS A 210 12.69 26.19 -10.99
CA LYS A 210 11.96 27.44 -11.29
C LYS A 210 10.68 27.19 -12.10
N MET A 211 10.17 25.95 -12.15
CA MET A 211 8.98 25.63 -12.96
C MET A 211 7.74 26.37 -12.48
N ASP A 212 7.59 26.58 -11.19
CA ASP A 212 6.44 27.29 -10.62
C ASP A 212 6.40 28.75 -11.05
N ALA A 213 7.56 29.40 -11.16
CA ALA A 213 7.69 30.77 -11.68
C ALA A 213 7.32 30.88 -13.17
N ARG A 214 7.38 29.78 -13.94
CA ARG A 214 7.01 29.72 -15.37
C ARG A 214 5.57 29.29 -15.61
N SER A 215 4.81 29.02 -14.56
CA SER A 215 3.41 28.64 -14.69
C SER A 215 2.57 29.77 -15.34
N ARG A 216 1.44 29.38 -15.92
CA ARG A 216 0.53 30.37 -16.54
C ARG A 216 -0.07 31.33 -15.52
N ILE A 217 -0.26 30.85 -14.30
CA ILE A 217 -0.77 31.61 -13.17
C ILE A 217 0.27 31.48 -12.06
N VAL A 218 0.71 32.58 -11.50
CA VAL A 218 1.61 32.67 -10.37
C VAL A 218 0.86 33.30 -9.21
N ILE A 219 0.97 32.70 -8.03
CA ILE A 219 0.33 33.21 -6.80
C ILE A 219 1.44 33.74 -5.90
N ASP A 220 1.37 35.03 -5.61
CA ASP A 220 2.27 35.70 -4.68
C ASP A 220 1.48 36.11 -3.43
N LYS A 221 2.12 35.96 -2.26
CA LYS A 221 1.47 36.19 -0.98
C LYS A 221 1.12 37.67 -0.74
N GLU A 222 1.89 38.57 -1.29
CA GLU A 222 1.74 40.03 -1.12
C GLU A 222 1.04 40.65 -2.29
N LEU A 223 1.37 40.23 -3.54
CA LEU A 223 0.89 40.81 -4.78
C LEU A 223 -0.37 40.11 -5.32
N GLY A 224 -0.76 38.98 -4.78
CA GLY A 224 -1.94 38.22 -5.21
C GLY A 224 -1.68 37.32 -6.43
N ILE A 225 -2.61 37.30 -7.38
CA ILE A 225 -2.60 36.39 -8.53
C ILE A 225 -2.07 37.09 -9.76
N GLY A 226 -0.97 36.65 -10.30
CA GLY A 226 -0.39 37.07 -11.56
C GLY A 226 -0.67 36.10 -12.71
N ALA A 227 -1.24 36.59 -13.80
CA ALA A 227 -1.50 35.78 -14.99
C ALA A 227 -0.95 36.50 -16.27
N ASP A 228 -0.87 35.75 -17.36
CA ASP A 228 -0.54 36.33 -18.64
C ASP A 228 -1.78 36.98 -19.25
N TYR A 229 -1.61 38.18 -19.79
CA TYR A 229 -2.64 38.85 -20.59
C TYR A 229 -2.56 38.35 -22.04
N VAL A 230 -3.66 37.83 -22.55
CA VAL A 230 -3.78 37.37 -23.95
C VAL A 230 -4.69 38.30 -24.72
N ASN A 231 -4.13 38.97 -25.71
CA ASN A 231 -4.92 39.76 -26.67
C ASN A 231 -5.32 38.83 -27.83
N LEU A 232 -6.61 38.53 -27.92
CA LEU A 232 -7.15 37.62 -28.94
C LEU A 232 -7.11 38.21 -30.35
N ASP A 233 -7.31 39.53 -30.49
CA ASP A 233 -7.33 40.17 -31.79
C ASP A 233 -5.95 40.23 -32.43
N ARG A 234 -4.94 40.54 -31.62
CA ARG A 234 -3.54 40.65 -32.07
C ARG A 234 -2.77 39.33 -31.92
N LYS A 235 -3.40 38.28 -31.34
CA LYS A 235 -2.76 36.97 -31.02
C LYS A 235 -1.43 37.13 -30.27
N THR A 236 -1.35 38.12 -29.39
CA THR A 236 -0.15 38.39 -28.59
C THR A 236 -0.39 38.02 -27.13
N LYS A 237 0.67 37.58 -26.48
CA LYS A 237 0.68 37.24 -25.07
C LYS A 237 1.74 38.07 -24.36
N THR A 238 1.35 38.76 -23.29
CA THR A 238 2.24 39.59 -22.48
C THR A 238 2.07 39.25 -21.00
N SER A 239 3.17 39.21 -20.24
CA SER A 239 3.09 39.05 -18.81
C SER A 239 2.55 40.30 -18.13
N THR A 240 1.61 40.09 -17.19
CA THR A 240 1.18 41.21 -16.33
C THR A 240 2.30 41.64 -15.39
N ILE A 241 2.25 42.87 -14.90
CA ILE A 241 3.24 43.42 -13.96
C ILE A 241 3.33 42.53 -12.72
N ILE A 242 2.18 42.09 -12.19
CA ILE A 242 2.12 41.19 -11.02
C ILE A 242 2.93 39.92 -11.29
N LYS A 243 2.75 39.27 -12.44
CA LYS A 243 3.49 38.07 -12.80
C LYS A 243 4.98 38.33 -12.98
N ALA A 244 5.37 39.44 -13.55
CA ALA A 244 6.76 39.82 -13.75
C ALA A 244 7.48 40.10 -12.42
N VAL A 245 6.82 40.78 -11.47
CA VAL A 245 7.36 41.06 -10.14
C VAL A 245 7.41 39.77 -9.28
N SER A 246 6.35 38.94 -9.28
CA SER A 246 6.36 37.65 -8.58
C SER A 246 7.49 36.74 -9.10
N TYR A 247 7.79 36.78 -10.41
CA TYR A 247 8.93 36.03 -10.97
C TYR A 247 10.26 36.48 -10.37
N THR A 248 10.48 37.77 -10.13
CA THR A 248 11.71 38.27 -9.52
C THR A 248 11.81 37.95 -8.03
N HIS A 249 10.68 37.86 -7.31
CA HIS A 249 10.67 37.44 -5.89
C HIS A 249 10.93 35.96 -5.69
N LEU A 250 10.58 35.10 -6.67
CA LEU A 250 10.77 33.66 -6.65
C LEU A 250 12.13 33.20 -7.20
N THR A 251 12.92 34.09 -7.75
CA THR A 251 14.27 33.81 -8.30
C THR A 251 15.36 34.37 -7.45
#